data_f8b33854ebb3023f2f172966b1e1bf1f
#
_entry.id   f8b33854ebb3023f2f172966b1e1bf1f
#
_cell.length_a   1.000
_cell.length_b   1.000
_cell.length_c   1.000
_cell.angle_alpha   90.00
_cell.angle_beta   90.00
_cell.angle_gamma   90.00
#
_symmetry.space_group_name_H-M   'P 1'
#
loop_
_entity.id
_entity.type
_entity.pdbx_description
1 polymer ?
#
loop_
_entity_poly.entity_id
_entity_poly.type
_entity_poly.pdbx_seq_one_letter_code
_entity_poly.pdbx_strand_id
1 'polypeptide(L)'
;MAIIEGACMGQVLVLNASYEPLNITTWRRAMVMLMKGKAEGLEHDQSKLIRQGTHLPTVIRLVQFVRVPFRQLPLTRRNVFQRDNNCCQYCGSRTEQLSIDHVMPRSRGGGDSWDNITTACLSCNVRKGSRTPEEAGMPLNRVPRRPHSSLSFEAVRQIDSGRYLEWAKYVIGAEPVKMQSVTV
;
A
#
# COMPACT_ATOMS: atom_id res chain seq x y z
N MET A 1 28.85 21.23 2.89
CA MET A 1 27.89 21.32 1.77
C MET A 1 27.82 19.94 1.17
N ALA A 2 26.92 19.06 1.73
CA ALA A 2 26.82 17.67 1.31
C ALA A 2 25.80 17.58 0.17
N ILE A 3 26.29 17.31 -1.03
CA ILE A 3 25.47 16.90 -2.17
C ILE A 3 25.08 15.46 -1.89
N ILE A 4 23.82 15.22 -1.55
CA ILE A 4 23.30 13.85 -1.36
C ILE A 4 23.08 13.27 -2.75
N GLU A 5 24.09 12.54 -3.25
CA GLU A 5 23.99 11.70 -4.42
C GLU A 5 23.36 10.36 -4.02
N GLY A 6 22.29 9.99 -4.72
CA GLY A 6 22.01 8.58 -5.01
C GLY A 6 21.18 7.75 -4.04
N ALA A 7 20.60 8.28 -2.96
CA ALA A 7 19.71 7.49 -2.08
C ALA A 7 18.25 7.93 -2.27
N CYS A 8 17.40 6.96 -2.60
CA CYS A 8 15.93 6.95 -2.63
C CYS A 8 15.25 8.30 -2.37
N MET A 9 15.39 9.24 -3.30
CA MET A 9 14.89 10.60 -3.19
C MET A 9 13.37 10.56 -3.29
N GLY A 10 12.73 11.11 -2.28
CA GLY A 10 11.33 11.23 -1.93
C GLY A 10 10.30 10.94 -3.01
N GLN A 11 9.41 10.04 -2.68
CA GLN A 11 8.14 9.89 -3.38
C GLN A 11 7.18 10.97 -2.88
N VAL A 12 6.29 11.44 -3.75
CA VAL A 12 5.30 12.48 -3.45
C VAL A 12 3.93 11.95 -3.81
N LEU A 13 3.02 12.01 -2.85
CA LEU A 13 1.61 11.70 -3.09
C LEU A 13 0.96 12.84 -3.87
N VAL A 14 0.33 12.51 -4.99
CA VAL A 14 -0.44 13.45 -5.80
C VAL A 14 -1.91 13.24 -5.53
N LEU A 15 -2.58 14.29 -5.06
CA LEU A 15 -4.01 14.31 -4.86
C LEU A 15 -4.72 15.03 -6.02
N ASN A 16 -5.94 14.63 -6.27
CA ASN A 16 -6.85 15.37 -7.12
C ASN A 16 -7.29 16.69 -6.45
N ALA A 17 -7.92 17.58 -7.19
CA ALA A 17 -8.57 18.77 -6.62
C ALA A 17 -9.61 18.42 -5.54
N SER A 18 -10.19 17.22 -5.59
CA SER A 18 -11.13 16.67 -4.59
C SER A 18 -10.45 16.03 -3.36
N TYR A 19 -9.12 16.14 -3.22
CA TYR A 19 -8.30 15.49 -2.19
C TYR A 19 -8.22 13.96 -2.29
N GLU A 20 -8.75 13.36 -3.35
CA GLU A 20 -8.60 11.93 -3.59
C GLU A 20 -7.19 11.59 -4.09
N PRO A 21 -6.55 10.53 -3.57
CA PRO A 21 -5.26 10.09 -4.07
C PRO A 21 -5.32 9.71 -5.55
N LEU A 22 -4.45 10.30 -6.37
CA LEU A 22 -4.38 10.04 -7.81
C LEU A 22 -3.18 9.21 -8.22
N ASN A 23 -2.02 9.52 -7.65
CA ASN A 23 -0.76 8.90 -8.06
C ASN A 23 0.34 9.13 -7.03
N ILE A 24 1.40 8.33 -7.12
CA ILE A 24 2.66 8.57 -6.43
C ILE A 24 3.69 8.91 -7.50
N THR A 25 4.43 9.99 -7.32
CA THR A 25 5.41 10.47 -8.29
C THR A 25 6.75 10.78 -7.63
N THR A 26 7.78 11.05 -8.43
CA THR A 26 9.07 11.51 -7.92
C THR A 26 9.00 12.98 -7.51
N TRP A 27 9.80 13.39 -6.54
CA TRP A 27 9.87 14.78 -6.11
C TRP A 27 10.21 15.76 -7.26
N ARG A 28 11.08 15.35 -8.21
CA ARG A 28 11.44 16.21 -9.37
C ARG A 28 10.21 16.51 -10.21
N ARG A 29 9.38 15.51 -10.47
CA ARG A 29 8.15 15.69 -11.25
C ARG A 29 7.11 16.51 -10.49
N ALA A 30 7.02 16.31 -9.17
CA ALA A 30 6.17 17.14 -8.30
C ALA A 30 6.59 18.62 -8.36
N MET A 31 7.91 18.91 -8.24
CA MET A 31 8.42 20.27 -8.35
C MET A 31 8.07 20.92 -9.68
N VAL A 32 8.20 20.19 -10.80
CA VAL A 32 7.80 20.72 -12.11
C VAL A 32 6.31 21.08 -12.15
N MET A 33 5.45 20.29 -11.49
CA MET A 33 4.01 20.60 -11.42
C MET A 33 3.72 21.84 -10.56
N LEU A 34 4.42 22.00 -9.43
CA LEU A 34 4.34 23.18 -8.58
C LEU A 34 4.80 24.43 -9.33
N MET A 35 5.97 24.40 -9.97
CA MET A 35 6.51 25.52 -10.72
C MET A 35 5.63 25.96 -11.90
N LYS A 36 4.93 25.01 -12.51
CA LYS A 36 3.96 25.30 -13.61
C LYS A 36 2.58 25.75 -13.12
N GLY A 37 2.37 25.90 -11.81
CA GLY A 37 1.07 26.24 -11.23
C GLY A 37 -0.02 25.17 -11.45
N LYS A 38 0.38 23.92 -11.77
CA LYS A 38 -0.57 22.79 -11.99
C LYS A 38 -0.95 22.08 -10.69
N ALA A 39 -0.16 22.27 -9.64
CA ALA A 39 -0.38 21.73 -8.32
C ALA A 39 0.04 22.72 -7.24
N GLU A 40 -0.44 22.52 -6.04
CA GLU A 40 -0.05 23.22 -4.81
C GLU A 40 0.53 22.21 -3.80
N GLY A 41 1.50 22.65 -2.99
CA GLY A 41 2.08 21.83 -1.93
C GLY A 41 1.19 21.83 -0.70
N LEU A 42 0.88 20.64 -0.17
CA LEU A 42 0.12 20.49 1.07
C LEU A 42 1.02 20.11 2.25
N GLU A 43 1.91 19.14 2.03
CA GLU A 43 2.83 18.65 3.05
C GLU A 43 4.27 18.65 2.53
N HIS A 44 5.20 18.91 3.45
CA HIS A 44 6.61 19.02 3.14
C HIS A 44 7.45 18.31 4.20
N ASP A 45 8.52 17.65 3.78
CA ASP A 45 9.53 17.12 4.69
C ASP A 45 10.41 18.26 5.20
N GLN A 46 10.18 18.68 6.44
CA GLN A 46 10.90 19.77 7.08
C GLN A 46 12.40 19.49 7.25
N SER A 47 12.80 18.22 7.23
CA SER A 47 14.19 17.81 7.38
C SER A 47 15.02 17.93 6.09
N LYS A 48 14.35 18.04 4.93
CA LYS A 48 14.99 18.03 3.61
C LYS A 48 14.75 19.33 2.87
N LEU A 49 15.84 20.10 2.73
CA LEU A 49 15.87 21.30 1.92
C LEU A 49 16.33 20.99 0.50
N ILE A 50 15.59 21.52 -0.48
CA ILE A 50 16.02 21.61 -1.87
C ILE A 50 16.76 22.95 -2.07
N ARG A 51 17.41 23.15 -3.21
CA ARG A 51 18.04 24.44 -3.56
C ARG A 51 17.07 25.62 -3.32
N GLN A 52 17.59 26.73 -2.79
CA GLN A 52 16.85 27.98 -2.50
C GLN A 52 15.93 27.95 -1.27
N GLY A 53 16.15 27.04 -0.30
CA GLY A 53 15.42 27.07 0.96
C GLY A 53 13.98 26.49 0.88
N THR A 54 13.62 25.85 -0.22
CA THR A 54 12.33 25.17 -0.36
C THR A 54 12.41 23.76 0.22
N HIS A 55 11.46 23.41 1.09
CA HIS A 55 11.34 22.05 1.63
C HIS A 55 10.85 21.06 0.58
N LEU A 56 11.28 19.79 0.70
CA LEU A 56 10.87 18.72 -0.19
C LEU A 56 9.36 18.45 -0.04
N PRO A 57 8.53 18.60 -1.09
CA PRO A 57 7.11 18.25 -0.99
C PRO A 57 6.95 16.75 -0.80
N THR A 58 6.05 16.34 0.08
CA THR A 58 5.65 14.94 0.29
C THR A 58 4.22 14.69 -0.15
N VAL A 59 3.37 15.73 -0.15
CA VAL A 59 2.02 15.68 -0.69
C VAL A 59 1.77 16.94 -1.52
N ILE A 60 1.26 16.78 -2.73
CA ILE A 60 0.78 17.86 -3.59
C ILE A 60 -0.66 17.60 -4.04
N ARG A 61 -1.42 18.66 -4.26
CA ARG A 61 -2.79 18.61 -4.79
C ARG A 61 -2.84 19.29 -6.15
N LEU A 62 -3.52 18.67 -7.11
CA LEU A 62 -3.76 19.30 -8.41
C LEU A 62 -4.74 20.48 -8.26
N VAL A 63 -4.48 21.57 -8.95
CA VAL A 63 -5.37 22.74 -9.00
C VAL A 63 -6.64 22.41 -9.79
N GLN A 64 -6.51 21.63 -10.86
CA GLN A 64 -7.63 21.21 -11.71
C GLN A 64 -8.02 19.77 -11.42
N PHE A 65 -9.32 19.50 -11.39
CA PHE A 65 -9.85 18.16 -11.25
C PHE A 65 -9.53 17.31 -12.49
N VAL A 66 -8.97 16.12 -12.26
CA VAL A 66 -8.69 15.14 -13.31
C VAL A 66 -9.62 13.95 -13.11
N ARG A 67 -10.45 13.67 -14.12
CA ARG A 67 -11.28 12.47 -14.11
C ARG A 67 -10.41 11.25 -14.40
N VAL A 68 -10.20 10.40 -13.40
CA VAL A 68 -9.51 9.12 -13.58
C VAL A 68 -10.56 8.02 -13.76
N PRO A 69 -10.52 7.26 -14.85
CA PRO A 69 -11.43 6.14 -15.01
C PRO A 69 -11.15 5.11 -13.92
N PHE A 70 -12.22 4.65 -13.28
CA PHE A 70 -12.12 3.59 -12.27
C PHE A 70 -11.57 2.32 -12.91
N ARG A 71 -10.32 1.98 -12.61
CA ARG A 71 -9.72 0.72 -13.02
C ARG A 71 -9.78 -0.26 -11.85
N GLN A 72 -10.52 -1.32 -12.05
CA GLN A 72 -10.52 -2.41 -11.10
C GLN A 72 -9.12 -3.02 -11.02
N LEU A 73 -8.65 -3.23 -9.79
CA LEU A 73 -7.39 -3.92 -9.58
C LEU A 73 -7.53 -5.38 -10.02
N PRO A 74 -6.70 -5.87 -10.97
CA PRO A 74 -6.76 -7.26 -11.39
C PRO A 74 -6.32 -8.19 -10.26
N LEU A 75 -6.98 -9.34 -10.14
CA LEU A 75 -6.60 -10.39 -9.19
C LEU A 75 -5.35 -11.09 -9.71
N THR A 76 -4.18 -10.66 -9.26
CA THR A 76 -2.90 -11.26 -9.58
C THR A 76 -2.19 -11.72 -8.32
N ARG A 77 -1.31 -12.73 -8.44
CA ARG A 77 -0.46 -13.20 -7.33
C ARG A 77 0.27 -12.05 -6.64
N ARG A 78 0.87 -11.15 -7.42
CA ARG A 78 1.58 -9.97 -6.92
C ARG A 78 0.67 -9.08 -6.09
N ASN A 79 -0.53 -8.79 -6.58
CA ASN A 79 -1.47 -7.90 -5.89
C ASN A 79 -2.04 -8.54 -4.61
N VAL A 80 -2.25 -9.86 -4.60
CA VAL A 80 -2.64 -10.59 -3.38
C VAL A 80 -1.53 -10.52 -2.34
N PHE A 81 -0.28 -10.79 -2.72
CA PHE A 81 0.85 -10.70 -1.81
C PHE A 81 1.03 -9.27 -1.26
N GLN A 82 0.88 -8.25 -2.09
CA GLN A 82 0.91 -6.86 -1.65
C GLN A 82 -0.20 -6.55 -0.65
N ARG A 83 -1.47 -6.95 -0.93
CA ARG A 83 -2.60 -6.76 -0.02
C ARG A 83 -2.31 -7.34 1.37
N ASP A 84 -1.66 -8.48 1.41
CA ASP A 84 -1.37 -9.23 2.63
C ASP A 84 0.02 -8.90 3.20
N ASN A 85 0.65 -7.80 2.77
CA ASN A 85 1.96 -7.31 3.23
C ASN A 85 3.09 -8.35 3.10
N ASN A 86 3.03 -9.22 2.07
CA ASN A 86 3.94 -10.35 1.88
C ASN A 86 4.05 -11.22 3.15
N CYS A 87 2.93 -11.46 3.81
CA CYS A 87 2.84 -12.17 5.08
C CYS A 87 1.82 -13.30 4.99
N CYS A 88 2.15 -14.45 5.55
CA CYS A 88 1.21 -15.56 5.66
C CYS A 88 0.03 -15.16 6.55
N GLN A 89 -1.19 -15.27 6.05
CA GLN A 89 -2.39 -14.87 6.80
C GLN A 89 -2.84 -15.92 7.85
N TYR A 90 -2.18 -17.06 7.92
CA TYR A 90 -2.42 -18.07 8.93
C TYR A 90 -1.46 -17.97 10.12
N CYS A 91 -0.15 -17.91 9.88
CA CYS A 91 0.84 -17.91 10.95
C CYS A 91 1.58 -16.58 11.13
N GLY A 92 1.32 -15.58 10.28
CA GLY A 92 1.97 -14.28 10.34
C GLY A 92 3.43 -14.25 9.85
N SER A 93 4.00 -15.37 9.39
CA SER A 93 5.40 -15.41 8.95
C SER A 93 5.63 -14.66 7.64
N ARG A 94 6.77 -13.99 7.55
CA ARG A 94 7.31 -13.40 6.32
C ARG A 94 8.41 -14.31 5.80
N THR A 95 8.11 -15.10 4.78
CA THR A 95 9.03 -16.03 4.14
C THR A 95 9.07 -15.78 2.64
N GLU A 96 10.17 -16.16 1.99
CA GLU A 96 10.28 -16.11 0.53
C GLU A 96 9.38 -17.16 -0.15
N GLN A 97 9.02 -18.24 0.56
CA GLN A 97 8.17 -19.31 0.05
C GLN A 97 6.68 -19.04 0.30
N LEU A 98 6.18 -17.93 -0.25
CA LEU A 98 4.76 -17.60 -0.22
C LEU A 98 4.02 -18.23 -1.40
N SER A 99 2.80 -18.67 -1.12
CA SER A 99 1.85 -19.22 -2.08
C SER A 99 0.50 -18.52 -1.97
N ILE A 100 -0.36 -18.74 -2.95
CA ILE A 100 -1.77 -18.37 -2.91
C ILE A 100 -2.57 -19.55 -2.41
N ASP A 101 -3.46 -19.31 -1.46
CA ASP A 101 -4.42 -20.30 -0.96
C ASP A 101 -5.85 -19.81 -1.15
N HIS A 102 -6.77 -20.76 -1.38
CA HIS A 102 -8.20 -20.52 -1.44
C HIS A 102 -8.81 -20.77 -0.06
N VAL A 103 -9.40 -19.74 0.55
CA VAL A 103 -10.07 -19.86 1.86
C VAL A 103 -11.11 -20.96 1.81
N MET A 104 -12.08 -20.86 0.90
CA MET A 104 -12.93 -21.98 0.49
C MET A 104 -12.23 -22.74 -0.63
N PRO A 105 -11.88 -24.01 -0.44
CA PRO A 105 -11.16 -24.80 -1.43
C PRO A 105 -11.87 -24.90 -2.78
N ARG A 106 -11.12 -24.92 -3.88
CA ARG A 106 -11.66 -25.12 -5.23
C ARG A 106 -12.49 -26.41 -5.35
N SER A 107 -12.06 -27.49 -4.70
CA SER A 107 -12.78 -28.76 -4.65
C SER A 107 -14.16 -28.67 -3.99
N ARG A 108 -14.43 -27.58 -3.28
CA ARG A 108 -15.71 -27.28 -2.62
C ARG A 108 -16.42 -26.08 -3.23
N GLY A 109 -16.09 -25.70 -4.47
CA GLY A 109 -16.73 -24.60 -5.20
C GLY A 109 -16.13 -23.22 -4.93
N GLY A 110 -15.00 -23.12 -4.24
CA GLY A 110 -14.31 -21.86 -4.03
C GLY A 110 -13.73 -21.30 -5.33
N GLY A 111 -14.17 -20.10 -5.72
CA GLY A 111 -13.73 -19.42 -6.94
C GLY A 111 -12.51 -18.51 -6.72
N ASP A 112 -11.96 -18.04 -7.84
CA ASP A 112 -10.89 -17.05 -7.87
C ASP A 112 -11.48 -15.65 -7.65
N SER A 113 -11.59 -15.23 -6.41
CA SER A 113 -12.08 -13.89 -6.03
C SER A 113 -11.23 -13.28 -4.96
N TRP A 114 -11.28 -11.94 -4.84
CA TRP A 114 -10.56 -11.21 -3.82
C TRP A 114 -10.94 -11.62 -2.39
N ASP A 115 -12.19 -12.07 -2.20
CA ASP A 115 -12.72 -12.45 -0.90
C ASP A 115 -12.44 -13.90 -0.55
N ASN A 116 -11.97 -14.70 -1.53
CA ASN A 116 -11.67 -16.11 -1.34
C ASN A 116 -10.19 -16.47 -1.47
N ILE A 117 -9.33 -15.53 -1.86
CA ILE A 117 -7.90 -15.79 -2.05
C ILE A 117 -7.08 -15.06 -0.99
N THR A 118 -6.11 -15.76 -0.40
CA THR A 118 -5.22 -15.23 0.63
C THR A 118 -3.77 -15.68 0.43
N THR A 119 -2.84 -14.95 1.06
CA THR A 119 -1.42 -15.31 1.09
C THR A 119 -1.16 -16.34 2.19
N ALA A 120 -0.52 -17.45 1.85
CA ALA A 120 -0.10 -18.47 2.79
C ALA A 120 1.38 -18.85 2.56
N CYS A 121 2.12 -19.16 3.62
CA CYS A 121 3.38 -19.85 3.43
C CYS A 121 3.14 -21.30 2.97
N LEU A 122 4.11 -21.90 2.32
CA LEU A 122 3.94 -23.25 1.75
C LEU A 122 3.52 -24.27 2.80
N SER A 123 4.11 -24.23 4.00
CA SER A 123 3.79 -25.15 5.10
C SER A 123 2.34 -25.01 5.61
N CYS A 124 1.84 -23.78 5.77
CA CYS A 124 0.45 -23.53 6.16
C CYS A 124 -0.53 -23.97 5.06
N ASN A 125 -0.19 -23.69 3.79
CA ASN A 125 -1.04 -24.08 2.67
C ASN A 125 -1.17 -25.61 2.57
N VAL A 126 -0.06 -26.34 2.68
CA VAL A 126 -0.07 -27.81 2.71
C VAL A 126 -0.84 -28.34 3.91
N ARG A 127 -0.62 -27.77 5.12
CA ARG A 127 -1.32 -28.19 6.33
C ARG A 127 -2.83 -27.96 6.25
N LYS A 128 -3.27 -26.88 5.65
CA LYS A 128 -4.71 -26.60 5.44
C LYS A 128 -5.29 -27.58 4.43
N GLY A 129 -4.62 -27.81 3.31
CA GLY A 129 -5.08 -28.71 2.24
C GLY A 129 -6.45 -28.27 1.70
N SER A 130 -7.34 -29.25 1.46
CA SER A 130 -8.70 -29.03 0.95
C SER A 130 -9.76 -28.76 2.03
N ARG A 131 -9.34 -28.34 3.23
CA ARG A 131 -10.22 -27.95 4.34
C ARG A 131 -10.43 -26.43 4.36
N THR A 132 -11.52 -25.98 5.00
CA THR A 132 -11.66 -24.56 5.34
C THR A 132 -10.73 -24.17 6.50
N PRO A 133 -10.46 -22.87 6.74
CA PRO A 133 -9.66 -22.43 7.87
C PRO A 133 -10.20 -22.94 9.21
N GLU A 134 -11.52 -22.95 9.37
CA GLU A 134 -12.22 -23.40 10.59
C GLU A 134 -11.98 -24.91 10.80
N GLU A 135 -12.19 -25.73 9.76
CA GLU A 135 -11.97 -27.17 9.81
C GLU A 135 -10.49 -27.55 10.05
N ALA A 136 -9.58 -26.71 9.58
CA ALA A 136 -8.16 -26.92 9.78
C ALA A 136 -7.65 -26.40 11.14
N GLY A 137 -8.49 -25.69 11.91
CA GLY A 137 -8.09 -25.00 13.13
C GLY A 137 -7.07 -23.90 12.88
N MET A 138 -7.16 -23.24 11.72
CA MET A 138 -6.20 -22.24 11.24
C MET A 138 -6.91 -20.92 10.95
N PRO A 139 -7.23 -20.12 11.97
CA PRO A 139 -7.92 -18.85 11.76
C PRO A 139 -7.07 -17.90 10.92
N LEU A 140 -7.74 -17.10 10.10
CA LEU A 140 -7.10 -16.03 9.32
C LEU A 140 -6.81 -14.83 10.21
N ASN A 141 -5.61 -14.27 10.10
CA ASN A 141 -5.25 -13.01 10.75
C ASN A 141 -6.11 -11.83 10.23
N ARG A 142 -6.47 -11.88 8.95
CA ARG A 142 -7.32 -10.89 8.31
C ARG A 142 -8.23 -11.58 7.30
N VAL A 143 -9.51 -11.25 7.33
CA VAL A 143 -10.46 -11.71 6.30
C VAL A 143 -10.11 -11.05 4.97
N PRO A 144 -9.91 -11.83 3.88
CA PRO A 144 -9.56 -11.26 2.59
C PRO A 144 -10.72 -10.41 2.05
N ARG A 145 -10.38 -9.24 1.53
CA ARG A 145 -11.33 -8.32 0.89
C ARG A 145 -10.68 -7.72 -0.36
N ARG A 146 -11.52 -7.25 -1.27
CA ARG A 146 -11.05 -6.51 -2.44
C ARG A 146 -10.47 -5.16 -1.99
N PRO A 147 -9.28 -4.80 -2.43
CA PRO A 147 -8.73 -3.48 -2.17
C PRO A 147 -9.40 -2.40 -3.02
N HIS A 148 -9.47 -1.19 -2.48
CA HIS A 148 -10.14 -0.07 -3.13
C HIS A 148 -9.42 0.42 -4.40
N SER A 149 -8.09 0.45 -4.41
CA SER A 149 -7.30 0.84 -5.58
C SER A 149 -5.85 0.34 -5.51
N SER A 150 -5.15 0.28 -6.66
CA SER A 150 -3.72 -0.05 -6.71
C SER A 150 -2.85 1.00 -6.02
N LEU A 151 -3.29 2.26 -6.04
CA LEU A 151 -2.60 3.37 -5.43
C LEU A 151 -2.63 3.29 -3.91
N SER A 152 -3.77 2.88 -3.34
CA SER A 152 -3.91 2.68 -1.89
C SER A 152 -2.90 1.67 -1.38
N PHE A 153 -2.56 0.64 -2.15
CA PHE A 153 -1.55 -0.35 -1.74
C PHE A 153 -0.15 0.22 -1.62
N GLU A 154 0.30 0.95 -2.63
CA GLU A 154 1.64 1.52 -2.61
C GLU A 154 1.75 2.56 -1.50
N ALA A 155 0.73 3.41 -1.33
CA ALA A 155 0.69 4.39 -0.27
C ALA A 155 0.67 3.74 1.12
N VAL A 156 -0.19 2.74 1.35
CA VAL A 156 -0.25 2.00 2.63
C VAL A 156 1.09 1.36 2.94
N ARG A 157 1.75 0.74 1.96
CA ARG A 157 3.07 0.14 2.17
C ARG A 157 4.13 1.16 2.60
N GLN A 158 4.09 2.37 2.05
CA GLN A 158 5.01 3.44 2.45
C GLN A 158 4.73 3.91 3.89
N ILE A 159 3.45 4.01 4.24
CA ILE A 159 3.01 4.34 5.61
C ILE A 159 3.43 3.25 6.60
N ASP A 160 3.16 1.96 6.29
CA ASP A 160 3.49 0.81 7.13
C ASP A 160 5.01 0.66 7.35
N SER A 161 5.83 1.12 6.40
CA SER A 161 7.29 1.16 6.54
C SER A 161 7.81 2.31 7.40
N GLY A 162 6.92 3.11 8.00
CA GLY A 162 7.24 4.30 8.78
C GLY A 162 7.66 5.50 7.93
N ARG A 163 7.50 5.41 6.61
CA ARG A 163 7.75 6.52 5.69
C ARG A 163 6.43 7.21 5.36
N TYR A 164 6.50 8.54 5.19
CA TYR A 164 5.34 9.32 4.72
C TYR A 164 4.07 9.09 5.57
N LEU A 165 4.21 9.14 6.90
CA LEU A 165 3.08 8.98 7.83
C LEU A 165 1.96 10.01 7.57
N GLU A 166 2.32 11.18 7.04
CA GLU A 166 1.39 12.23 6.64
C GLU A 166 0.43 11.82 5.50
N TRP A 167 0.78 10.78 4.73
CA TRP A 167 -0.11 10.28 3.68
C TRP A 167 -1.34 9.57 4.26
N ALA A 168 -1.26 9.08 5.50
CA ALA A 168 -2.34 8.31 6.12
C ALA A 168 -3.67 9.07 6.13
N LYS A 169 -3.65 10.38 6.32
CA LYS A 169 -4.85 11.22 6.34
C LYS A 169 -5.55 11.37 4.98
N TYR A 170 -4.86 11.04 3.88
CA TYR A 170 -5.38 11.14 2.52
C TYR A 170 -5.74 9.78 1.90
N VAL A 171 -5.24 8.69 2.47
CA VAL A 171 -5.45 7.34 1.92
C VAL A 171 -6.64 6.69 2.61
N ILE A 172 -7.79 6.67 1.93
CA ILE A 172 -9.02 6.03 2.43
C ILE A 172 -8.78 4.53 2.64
N GLY A 173 -8.99 4.04 3.86
CA GLY A 173 -8.82 2.64 4.24
C GLY A 173 -7.49 2.30 4.91
N ALA A 174 -6.62 3.28 5.16
CA ALA A 174 -5.54 3.10 6.11
C ALA A 174 -6.16 3.08 7.51
N GLU A 175 -6.42 1.89 8.05
CA GLU A 175 -6.68 1.78 9.49
C GLU A 175 -5.44 2.32 10.22
N PRO A 176 -5.63 3.13 11.28
CA PRO A 176 -4.51 3.66 12.03
C PRO A 176 -3.70 2.47 12.55
N VAL A 177 -2.43 2.43 12.18
CA VAL A 177 -1.47 1.46 12.71
C VAL A 177 -1.50 1.62 14.22
N LYS A 178 -2.05 0.63 14.93
CA LYS A 178 -1.88 0.54 16.38
C LYS A 178 -0.38 0.43 16.61
N MET A 179 0.24 1.50 17.03
CA MET A 179 1.59 1.47 17.56
C MET A 179 1.59 0.46 18.72
N GLN A 180 2.07 -0.75 18.45
CA GLN A 180 2.44 -1.64 19.53
C GLN A 180 3.60 -0.94 20.24
N SER A 181 3.31 -0.48 21.45
CA SER A 181 4.30 0.02 22.40
C SER A 181 5.37 -1.06 22.56
N VAL A 182 6.53 -0.84 21.97
CA VAL A 182 7.72 -1.58 22.35
C VAL A 182 8.05 -1.13 23.77
N THR A 183 7.65 -1.93 24.74
CA THR A 183 8.11 -1.78 26.12
C THR A 183 9.57 -2.22 26.13
N VAL A 184 10.45 -1.29 26.50
CA VAL A 184 11.87 -1.51 26.77
C VAL A 184 12.03 -2.39 28.01
#